data_5b6a6d3f5f6ca08199fcd3635f6cf3e7
#
_entry.id   5b6a6d3f5f6ca08199fcd3635f6cf3e7
#
_cell.length_a   1.000
_cell.length_b   1.000
_cell.length_c   1.000
_cell.angle_alpha   90.00
_cell.angle_beta   90.00
_cell.angle_gamma   90.00
#
_symmetry.space_group_name_H-M   'P 1'
#
loop_
_entity.id
_entity.type
_entity.pdbx_description
1 polymer ?
#
loop_
_entity_poly.entity_id
_entity_poly.type
_entity_poly.pdbx_seq_one_letter_code
_entity_poly.pdbx_strand_id
1 'polypeptide(L)'
;NVHKLMDLSINKNWIDKEEYPQSAAIDLRCVNMVADLWHAPAPKNGQAVGTNTIGSSEACMLGGMAMKWRWRKRMEAAGKPTNKPNLVCGPVQICWHKFARYWDVELREIPMRPGQLFMDPKRMIEACDENTIGVVPTFGVTYTGNYEFPQPLHDALDKFQADTGIDIDMHIDAASGGFLAPFVAPDIVWDFRLPRVKSISASGHKFGLAPLGCGWVIWRDEEALPQELVFNVDYLGGQIGTFAINFSRPAGQVIAQYYEFLRLGREGYTKVQNAS
;
A
#
# COMPACT_ATOMS: atom_id res chain seq x y z
N ASN A 1 6.18 -23.78 14.48
CA ASN A 1 5.28 -24.15 13.34
C ASN A 1 5.60 -23.33 12.09
N VAL A 2 5.79 -22.00 12.18
CA VAL A 2 6.10 -21.13 11.03
C VAL A 2 7.31 -21.63 10.24
N HIS A 3 8.45 -21.91 10.90
CA HIS A 3 9.65 -22.42 10.23
C HIS A 3 9.38 -23.73 9.48
N LYS A 4 8.63 -24.66 10.11
CA LYS A 4 8.26 -25.91 9.45
C LYS A 4 7.37 -25.70 8.21
N LEU A 5 6.46 -24.74 8.25
CA LEU A 5 5.65 -24.39 7.08
C LEU A 5 6.51 -23.77 5.97
N MET A 6 7.48 -22.92 6.33
CA MET A 6 8.41 -22.37 5.37
C MET A 6 9.31 -23.45 4.74
N ASP A 7 9.83 -24.39 5.53
CA ASP A 7 10.61 -25.53 5.02
C ASP A 7 9.80 -26.37 4.01
N LEU A 8 8.52 -26.64 4.31
CA LEU A 8 7.62 -27.37 3.44
C LEU A 8 7.24 -26.62 2.16
N SER A 9 7.45 -25.31 2.13
CA SER A 9 7.08 -24.43 1.01
C SER A 9 8.27 -23.74 0.35
N ILE A 10 9.51 -24.12 0.69
CA ILE A 10 10.72 -23.47 0.22
C ILE A 10 10.88 -23.47 -1.31
N ASN A 11 10.35 -24.50 -1.96
CA ASN A 11 10.37 -24.65 -3.42
C ASN A 11 9.11 -24.15 -4.13
N LYS A 12 8.16 -23.55 -3.42
CA LYS A 12 6.93 -23.04 -4.01
C LYS A 12 7.16 -21.65 -4.61
N ASN A 13 7.06 -21.58 -5.93
CA ASN A 13 7.15 -20.30 -6.65
C ASN A 13 5.79 -19.60 -6.63
N TRP A 14 5.72 -18.41 -6.05
CA TRP A 14 4.46 -17.68 -5.92
C TRP A 14 3.80 -17.35 -7.26
N ILE A 15 4.58 -17.07 -8.32
CA ILE A 15 4.05 -16.69 -9.62
C ILE A 15 3.38 -17.88 -10.33
N ASP A 16 3.78 -19.10 -10.02
CA ASP A 16 3.30 -20.30 -10.67
C ASP A 16 2.01 -20.79 -10.00
N LYS A 17 0.91 -20.14 -10.35
CA LYS A 17 -0.40 -20.39 -9.76
C LYS A 17 -1.02 -21.72 -10.22
N GLU A 18 -0.62 -22.22 -11.37
CA GLU A 18 -1.11 -23.51 -11.88
C GLU A 18 -0.44 -24.69 -11.19
N GLU A 19 0.87 -24.62 -11.01
CA GLU A 19 1.60 -25.67 -10.29
C GLU A 19 1.30 -25.63 -8.77
N TYR A 20 1.09 -24.42 -8.21
CA TYR A 20 0.83 -24.24 -6.78
C TYR A 20 -0.51 -23.55 -6.51
N PRO A 21 -1.66 -24.11 -6.91
CA PRO A 21 -2.97 -23.46 -6.79
C PRO A 21 -3.37 -23.16 -5.35
N GLN A 22 -2.89 -23.95 -4.38
CA GLN A 22 -3.16 -23.68 -2.97
C GLN A 22 -2.40 -22.46 -2.46
N SER A 23 -1.16 -22.22 -2.92
CA SER A 23 -0.40 -21.02 -2.59
C SER A 23 -1.10 -19.78 -3.15
N ALA A 24 -1.61 -19.86 -4.37
CA ALA A 24 -2.40 -18.79 -4.99
C ALA A 24 -3.70 -18.51 -4.21
N ALA A 25 -4.41 -19.55 -3.80
CA ALA A 25 -5.64 -19.42 -3.00
C ALA A 25 -5.35 -18.80 -1.61
N ILE A 26 -4.24 -19.16 -0.99
CA ILE A 26 -3.80 -18.59 0.29
C ILE A 26 -3.49 -17.09 0.13
N ASP A 27 -2.80 -16.70 -0.93
CA ASP A 27 -2.50 -15.30 -1.23
C ASP A 27 -3.79 -14.47 -1.37
N LEU A 28 -4.75 -14.93 -2.17
CA LEU A 28 -6.03 -14.26 -2.35
C LEU A 28 -6.82 -14.12 -1.04
N ARG A 29 -6.78 -15.14 -0.19
CA ARG A 29 -7.40 -15.07 1.16
C ARG A 29 -6.72 -14.02 2.03
N CYS A 30 -5.38 -13.94 2.02
CA CYS A 30 -4.65 -12.91 2.75
C CYS A 30 -5.00 -11.51 2.23
N VAL A 31 -5.06 -11.31 0.91
CA VAL A 31 -5.47 -10.02 0.31
C VAL A 31 -6.85 -9.61 0.82
N ASN A 32 -7.82 -10.53 0.82
CA ASN A 32 -9.17 -10.24 1.34
C ASN A 32 -9.17 -9.93 2.83
N MET A 33 -8.40 -10.68 3.64
CA MET A 33 -8.29 -10.43 5.09
C MET A 33 -7.69 -9.06 5.39
N VAL A 34 -6.65 -8.67 4.65
CA VAL A 34 -6.00 -7.36 4.82
C VAL A 34 -6.90 -6.23 4.33
N ALA A 35 -7.61 -6.42 3.22
CA ALA A 35 -8.59 -5.46 2.71
C ALA A 35 -9.73 -5.22 3.71
N ASP A 36 -10.27 -6.28 4.31
CA ASP A 36 -11.27 -6.20 5.36
C ASP A 36 -10.73 -5.49 6.61
N LEU A 37 -9.52 -5.84 7.04
CA LEU A 37 -8.85 -5.20 8.18
C LEU A 37 -8.69 -3.69 8.00
N TRP A 38 -8.50 -3.22 6.78
CA TRP A 38 -8.32 -1.81 6.41
C TRP A 38 -9.60 -1.15 5.86
N HIS A 39 -10.77 -1.79 6.06
CA HIS A 39 -12.09 -1.29 5.66
C HIS A 39 -12.19 -0.94 4.18
N ALA A 40 -11.58 -1.74 3.30
CA ALA A 40 -11.78 -1.58 1.86
C ALA A 40 -13.26 -1.79 1.50
N PRO A 41 -13.79 -1.06 0.49
CA PRO A 41 -15.13 -1.31 -0.01
C PRO A 41 -15.32 -2.77 -0.41
N ALA A 42 -16.53 -3.29 -0.24
CA ALA A 42 -16.85 -4.65 -0.65
C ALA A 42 -16.54 -4.84 -2.14
N PRO A 43 -15.71 -5.83 -2.50
CA PRO A 43 -15.30 -6.03 -3.89
C PRO A 43 -16.48 -6.52 -4.74
N LYS A 44 -16.61 -5.98 -5.96
CA LYS A 44 -17.71 -6.31 -6.88
C LYS A 44 -17.76 -7.80 -7.23
N ASN A 45 -16.61 -8.46 -7.32
CA ASN A 45 -16.46 -9.86 -7.71
C ASN A 45 -16.04 -10.78 -6.55
N GLY A 46 -16.23 -10.34 -5.30
CA GLY A 46 -15.87 -11.14 -4.11
C GLY A 46 -14.36 -11.24 -3.82
N GLN A 47 -13.51 -10.58 -4.65
CA GLN A 47 -12.07 -10.56 -4.50
C GLN A 47 -11.55 -9.13 -4.42
N ALA A 48 -10.90 -8.77 -3.31
CA ALA A 48 -10.27 -7.47 -3.15
C ALA A 48 -9.07 -7.30 -4.10
N VAL A 49 -8.79 -6.06 -4.46
CA VAL A 49 -7.68 -5.71 -5.37
C VAL A 49 -6.41 -5.50 -4.54
N GLY A 50 -5.46 -6.38 -4.69
CA GLY A 50 -4.21 -6.31 -3.94
C GLY A 50 -3.24 -7.42 -4.31
N THR A 51 -2.05 -7.35 -3.76
CA THR A 51 -1.03 -8.39 -3.93
C THR A 51 -0.06 -8.42 -2.75
N ASN A 52 0.50 -9.58 -2.47
CA ASN A 52 1.68 -9.65 -1.64
C ASN A 52 2.90 -9.07 -2.37
N THR A 53 3.87 -8.64 -1.61
CA THR A 53 5.16 -8.11 -2.08
C THR A 53 6.30 -8.66 -1.22
N ILE A 54 7.54 -8.48 -1.65
CA ILE A 54 8.71 -8.88 -0.87
C ILE A 54 8.87 -8.02 0.41
N GLY A 55 8.18 -6.89 0.45
CA GLY A 55 8.16 -5.96 1.59
C GLY A 55 7.46 -4.67 1.22
N SER A 56 7.31 -3.76 2.20
CA SER A 56 6.62 -2.48 1.96
C SER A 56 7.30 -1.61 0.90
N SER A 57 8.61 -1.72 0.68
CA SER A 57 9.29 -0.95 -0.36
C SER A 57 8.75 -1.24 -1.75
N GLU A 58 8.55 -2.50 -2.11
CA GLU A 58 7.88 -2.88 -3.36
C GLU A 58 6.41 -2.43 -3.33
N ALA A 59 5.71 -2.63 -2.23
CA ALA A 59 4.32 -2.22 -2.07
C ALA A 59 4.12 -0.71 -2.28
N CYS A 60 5.01 0.13 -1.73
CA CYS A 60 5.03 1.58 -1.95
C CYS A 60 5.26 1.93 -3.43
N MET A 61 6.20 1.25 -4.10
CA MET A 61 6.46 1.46 -5.51
C MET A 61 5.26 1.12 -6.38
N LEU A 62 4.56 0.02 -6.10
CA LEU A 62 3.33 -0.36 -6.80
C LEU A 62 2.20 0.66 -6.58
N GLY A 63 2.02 1.12 -5.34
CA GLY A 63 1.07 2.19 -5.02
C GLY A 63 1.39 3.51 -5.73
N GLY A 64 2.66 3.89 -5.73
CA GLY A 64 3.17 5.08 -6.43
C GLY A 64 2.98 5.02 -7.94
N MET A 65 3.25 3.87 -8.56
CA MET A 65 3.03 3.67 -9.99
C MET A 65 1.54 3.80 -10.34
N ALA A 66 0.66 3.19 -9.57
CA ALA A 66 -0.79 3.31 -9.78
C ALA A 66 -1.25 4.77 -9.69
N MET A 67 -0.78 5.54 -8.70
CA MET A 67 -1.06 6.98 -8.60
C MET A 67 -0.57 7.75 -9.82
N LYS A 68 0.68 7.50 -10.26
CA LYS A 68 1.26 8.19 -11.44
C LYS A 68 0.45 7.91 -12.70
N TRP A 69 0.05 6.66 -12.96
CA TRP A 69 -0.73 6.30 -14.14
C TRP A 69 -2.14 6.88 -14.11
N ARG A 70 -2.80 6.95 -12.95
CA ARG A 70 -4.11 7.59 -12.81
C ARG A 70 -4.04 9.10 -13.04
N TRP A 71 -3.02 9.77 -12.46
CA TRP A 71 -2.77 11.18 -12.74
C TRP A 71 -2.51 11.40 -14.23
N ARG A 72 -1.64 10.60 -14.85
CA ARG A 72 -1.33 10.68 -16.28
C ARG A 72 -2.59 10.57 -17.13
N LYS A 73 -3.44 9.61 -16.86
CA LYS A 73 -4.71 9.41 -17.57
C LYS A 73 -5.64 10.62 -17.44
N ARG A 74 -5.72 11.23 -16.25
CA ARG A 74 -6.51 12.48 -16.05
C ARG A 74 -5.93 13.64 -16.86
N MET A 75 -4.60 13.81 -16.86
CA MET A 75 -3.93 14.88 -17.61
C MET A 75 -4.10 14.70 -19.12
N GLU A 76 -3.93 13.50 -19.63
CA GLU A 76 -4.13 13.17 -21.06
C GLU A 76 -5.59 13.43 -21.49
N ALA A 77 -6.56 13.02 -20.68
CA ALA A 77 -7.97 13.29 -20.94
C ALA A 77 -8.30 14.79 -20.96
N ALA A 78 -7.55 15.60 -20.21
CA ALA A 78 -7.67 17.06 -20.20
C ALA A 78 -6.80 17.76 -21.28
N GLY A 79 -6.08 17.01 -22.12
CA GLY A 79 -5.17 17.55 -23.13
C GLY A 79 -3.93 18.26 -22.55
N LYS A 80 -3.56 17.91 -21.30
CA LYS A 80 -2.44 18.52 -20.59
C LYS A 80 -1.17 17.66 -20.66
N PRO A 81 0.02 18.28 -20.53
CA PRO A 81 1.29 17.54 -20.55
C PRO A 81 1.45 16.65 -19.31
N THR A 82 2.18 15.54 -19.47
CA THR A 82 2.40 14.52 -18.43
C THR A 82 3.87 14.34 -18.06
N ASN A 83 4.70 15.34 -18.32
CA ASN A 83 6.15 15.25 -18.22
C ASN A 83 6.76 15.85 -16.93
N LYS A 84 5.92 16.31 -16.01
CA LYS A 84 6.38 16.92 -14.74
C LYS A 84 5.59 16.41 -13.53
N PRO A 85 5.46 15.08 -13.33
CA PRO A 85 4.78 14.56 -12.16
C PRO A 85 5.52 14.90 -10.88
N ASN A 86 4.80 15.26 -9.82
CA ASN A 86 5.35 15.41 -8.49
C ASN A 86 4.55 14.61 -7.45
N LEU A 87 5.23 14.26 -6.36
CA LEU A 87 4.65 13.56 -5.22
C LEU A 87 4.88 14.38 -3.95
N VAL A 88 3.84 14.64 -3.17
CA VAL A 88 3.95 15.34 -1.90
C VAL A 88 3.94 14.34 -0.75
N CYS A 89 4.88 14.45 0.18
CA CYS A 89 4.98 13.56 1.34
C CYS A 89 5.55 14.29 2.56
N GLY A 90 5.40 13.68 3.72
CA GLY A 90 6.13 14.03 4.93
C GLY A 90 7.48 13.31 5.02
N PRO A 91 7.98 13.04 6.24
CA PRO A 91 9.22 12.31 6.43
C PRO A 91 9.05 10.83 6.04
N VAL A 92 9.45 10.50 4.83
CA VAL A 92 9.31 9.17 4.24
C VAL A 92 10.57 8.32 4.35
N GLN A 93 10.39 7.01 4.23
CA GLN A 93 11.47 6.05 4.11
C GLN A 93 12.11 6.11 2.71
N ILE A 94 13.36 5.67 2.58
CA ILE A 94 14.17 5.73 1.34
C ILE A 94 13.48 5.10 0.12
N CYS A 95 12.51 4.21 0.29
CA CYS A 95 11.76 3.62 -0.82
C CYS A 95 11.03 4.67 -1.67
N TRP A 96 10.54 5.76 -1.06
CA TRP A 96 9.89 6.85 -1.79
C TRP A 96 10.88 7.73 -2.55
N HIS A 97 12.10 7.94 -2.03
CA HIS A 97 13.18 8.58 -2.78
C HIS A 97 13.60 7.73 -3.98
N LYS A 98 13.66 6.39 -3.82
CA LYS A 98 13.91 5.46 -4.93
C LYS A 98 12.78 5.49 -5.95
N PHE A 99 11.53 5.46 -5.49
CA PHE A 99 10.37 5.59 -6.37
C PHE A 99 10.47 6.86 -7.22
N ALA A 100 10.66 8.01 -6.59
CA ALA A 100 10.76 9.30 -7.26
C ALA A 100 11.86 9.28 -8.35
N ARG A 101 13.03 8.76 -8.03
CA ARG A 101 14.16 8.68 -8.96
C ARG A 101 13.95 7.69 -10.10
N TYR A 102 13.43 6.49 -9.79
CA TYR A 102 13.27 5.43 -10.80
C TYR A 102 12.16 5.71 -11.80
N TRP A 103 11.12 6.41 -11.37
CA TRP A 103 9.97 6.74 -12.22
C TRP A 103 9.88 8.21 -12.60
N ASP A 104 10.98 8.95 -12.46
CA ASP A 104 11.09 10.36 -12.87
C ASP A 104 9.92 11.21 -12.33
N VAL A 105 9.80 11.21 -11.00
CA VAL A 105 8.81 11.99 -10.24
C VAL A 105 9.55 12.97 -9.33
N GLU A 106 9.18 14.25 -9.34
CA GLU A 106 9.69 15.22 -8.37
C GLU A 106 9.15 14.88 -6.98
N LEU A 107 10.04 14.66 -6.01
CA LEU A 107 9.63 14.43 -4.62
C LEU A 107 9.60 15.77 -3.86
N ARG A 108 8.42 16.17 -3.41
CA ARG A 108 8.19 17.36 -2.58
C ARG A 108 7.98 16.94 -1.14
N GLU A 109 9.09 16.74 -0.44
CA GLU A 109 9.09 16.34 0.96
C GLU A 109 8.91 17.55 1.87
N ILE A 110 7.89 17.50 2.74
CA ILE A 110 7.63 18.51 3.77
C ILE A 110 8.57 18.20 4.95
N PRO A 111 9.61 19.04 5.18
CA PRO A 111 10.61 18.74 6.21
C PRO A 111 10.03 18.87 7.61
N MET A 112 10.48 17.98 8.50
CA MET A 112 10.24 18.08 9.94
C MET A 112 10.84 19.39 10.51
N ARG A 113 10.22 19.89 11.57
CA ARG A 113 10.66 21.07 12.34
C ARG A 113 10.56 20.78 13.83
N PRO A 114 11.28 21.48 14.68
CA PRO A 114 11.04 21.44 16.12
C PRO A 114 9.56 21.66 16.46
N GLY A 115 8.97 20.75 17.21
CA GLY A 115 7.54 20.77 17.54
C GLY A 115 6.60 20.24 16.45
N GLN A 116 7.10 19.89 15.26
CA GLN A 116 6.29 19.34 14.16
C GLN A 116 7.04 18.23 13.41
N LEU A 117 6.83 17.00 13.83
CA LEU A 117 7.52 15.80 13.33
C LEU A 117 6.70 15.04 12.26
N PHE A 118 5.67 15.67 11.70
CA PHE A 118 4.76 15.10 10.71
C PHE A 118 4.32 16.17 9.72
N MET A 119 3.74 15.72 8.60
CA MET A 119 3.28 16.60 7.53
C MET A 119 2.14 17.53 8.01
N ASP A 120 2.36 18.82 7.87
CA ASP A 120 1.35 19.83 8.16
C ASP A 120 0.40 19.98 6.98
N PRO A 121 -0.95 19.97 7.20
CA PRO A 121 -1.92 20.06 6.10
C PRO A 121 -1.78 21.34 5.27
N LYS A 122 -1.48 22.49 5.88
CA LYS A 122 -1.33 23.75 5.15
C LYS A 122 -0.10 23.71 4.24
N ARG A 123 1.04 23.25 4.75
CA ARG A 123 2.27 23.13 3.97
C ARG A 123 2.15 22.06 2.88
N MET A 124 1.39 21.00 3.14
CA MET A 124 1.06 20.00 2.14
C MET A 124 0.32 20.63 0.95
N ILE A 125 -0.72 21.43 1.22
CA ILE A 125 -1.48 22.13 0.18
C ILE A 125 -0.62 23.13 -0.59
N GLU A 126 0.26 23.89 0.10
CA GLU A 126 1.20 24.82 -0.54
C GLU A 126 2.17 24.11 -1.53
N ALA A 127 2.44 22.83 -1.30
CA ALA A 127 3.28 22.00 -2.17
C ALA A 127 2.50 21.29 -3.29
N CYS A 128 1.18 21.27 -3.25
CA CYS A 128 0.33 20.60 -4.24
C CYS A 128 0.03 21.50 -5.44
N ASP A 129 -0.02 20.91 -6.62
CA ASP A 129 -0.47 21.53 -7.87
C ASP A 129 -1.14 20.51 -8.80
N GLU A 130 -1.47 20.92 -10.04
CA GLU A 130 -2.10 20.02 -11.02
C GLU A 130 -1.22 18.83 -11.44
N ASN A 131 0.09 18.92 -11.24
CA ASN A 131 1.05 17.86 -11.54
C ASN A 131 1.27 16.90 -10.37
N THR A 132 0.59 17.12 -9.24
CA THR A 132 0.69 16.25 -8.08
C THR A 132 -0.05 14.93 -8.34
N ILE A 133 0.72 13.83 -8.36
CA ILE A 133 0.18 12.48 -8.60
C ILE A 133 -0.55 11.95 -7.38
N GLY A 134 -0.16 12.41 -6.18
CA GLY A 134 -0.76 12.01 -4.92
C GLY A 134 -0.01 12.56 -3.71
N VAL A 135 -0.61 12.36 -2.55
CA VAL A 135 -0.03 12.66 -1.24
C VAL A 135 0.21 11.36 -0.47
N VAL A 136 1.38 11.27 0.17
CA VAL A 136 1.77 10.07 0.93
C VAL A 136 2.07 10.43 2.38
N PRO A 137 1.09 10.29 3.28
CA PRO A 137 1.37 10.26 4.71
C PRO A 137 1.99 8.92 5.13
N THR A 138 2.92 8.97 6.08
CA THR A 138 3.55 7.80 6.69
C THR A 138 2.88 7.47 8.02
N PHE A 139 2.08 6.41 8.03
CA PHE A 139 1.36 5.97 9.22
C PHE A 139 2.25 5.08 10.08
N GLY A 140 3.16 5.72 10.80
CA GLY A 140 4.26 5.15 11.58
C GLY A 140 5.62 5.51 11.00
N VAL A 141 6.07 6.75 11.25
CA VAL A 141 7.34 7.29 10.75
C VAL A 141 8.53 6.57 11.38
N THR A 142 9.39 5.99 10.56
CA THR A 142 10.54 5.17 10.99
C THR A 142 11.50 5.93 11.92
N TYR A 143 11.72 7.21 11.68
CA TYR A 143 12.74 8.01 12.39
C TYR A 143 12.29 8.45 13.78
N THR A 144 10.99 8.67 13.97
CA THR A 144 10.44 9.32 15.17
C THR A 144 9.40 8.49 15.90
N GLY A 145 8.87 7.45 15.26
CA GLY A 145 7.72 6.68 15.75
C GLY A 145 6.38 7.42 15.71
N ASN A 146 6.37 8.69 15.27
CA ASN A 146 5.13 9.45 15.14
C ASN A 146 4.26 8.92 14.01
N TYR A 147 2.96 9.17 14.13
CA TYR A 147 1.98 8.82 13.09
C TYR A 147 1.52 10.08 12.37
N GLU A 148 1.61 10.09 11.05
CA GLU A 148 0.95 11.09 10.22
C GLU A 148 -0.50 10.67 10.03
N PHE A 149 -1.42 11.30 10.76
CA PHE A 149 -2.84 10.98 10.67
C PHE A 149 -3.42 11.46 9.34
N PRO A 150 -3.99 10.55 8.51
CA PRO A 150 -4.44 10.92 7.16
C PRO A 150 -5.68 11.81 7.12
N GLN A 151 -6.56 11.77 8.14
CA GLN A 151 -7.82 12.49 8.08
C GLN A 151 -7.67 14.01 7.93
N PRO A 152 -6.83 14.73 8.70
CA PRO A 152 -6.65 16.18 8.49
C PRO A 152 -6.08 16.53 7.10
N LEU A 153 -5.26 15.64 6.53
CA LEU A 153 -4.72 15.80 5.19
C LEU A 153 -5.80 15.58 4.12
N HIS A 154 -6.63 14.57 4.32
CA HIS A 154 -7.80 14.29 3.50
C HIS A 154 -8.75 15.49 3.44
N ASP A 155 -9.12 16.04 4.61
CA ASP A 155 -10.05 17.17 4.71
C ASP A 155 -9.47 18.43 4.04
N ALA A 156 -8.17 18.65 4.15
CA ALA A 156 -7.47 19.73 3.47
C ALA A 156 -7.49 19.55 1.93
N LEU A 157 -7.31 18.32 1.44
CA LEU A 157 -7.40 18.01 0.01
C LEU A 157 -8.82 18.14 -0.52
N ASP A 158 -9.86 17.81 0.26
CA ASP A 158 -11.25 18.03 -0.11
C ASP A 158 -11.54 19.51 -0.33
N LYS A 159 -11.06 20.36 0.60
CA LYS A 159 -11.18 21.81 0.45
C LYS A 159 -10.38 22.31 -0.76
N PHE A 160 -9.16 21.83 -0.97
CA PHE A 160 -8.33 22.20 -2.12
C PHE A 160 -9.02 21.87 -3.45
N GLN A 161 -9.63 20.70 -3.55
CA GLN A 161 -10.41 20.32 -4.73
C GLN A 161 -11.64 21.23 -4.92
N ALA A 162 -12.37 21.57 -3.85
CA ALA A 162 -13.50 22.48 -3.93
C ALA A 162 -13.09 23.88 -4.41
N ASP A 163 -11.93 24.35 -3.99
CA ASP A 163 -11.42 25.69 -4.32
C ASP A 163 -10.77 25.76 -5.71
N THR A 164 -10.16 24.67 -6.21
CA THR A 164 -9.32 24.67 -7.42
C THR A 164 -9.80 23.75 -8.53
N GLY A 165 -10.67 22.79 -8.22
CA GLY A 165 -11.06 21.70 -9.13
C GLY A 165 -10.01 20.59 -9.29
N ILE A 166 -8.85 20.67 -8.61
CA ILE A 166 -7.77 19.70 -8.73
C ILE A 166 -8.03 18.56 -7.76
N ASP A 167 -8.24 17.36 -8.30
CA ASP A 167 -8.41 16.13 -7.52
C ASP A 167 -7.07 15.41 -7.30
N ILE A 168 -6.69 15.22 -6.04
CA ILE A 168 -5.43 14.59 -5.64
C ILE A 168 -5.72 13.37 -4.76
N ASP A 169 -5.13 12.25 -5.12
CA ASP A 169 -5.27 10.98 -4.41
C ASP A 169 -4.33 10.88 -3.19
N MET A 170 -4.64 9.94 -2.31
CA MET A 170 -3.77 9.55 -1.19
C MET A 170 -3.36 8.09 -1.29
N HIS A 171 -2.09 7.83 -0.99
CA HIS A 171 -1.57 6.51 -0.66
C HIS A 171 -1.06 6.53 0.79
N ILE A 172 -1.50 5.58 1.60
CA ILE A 172 -1.02 5.49 2.99
C ILE A 172 0.15 4.52 3.05
N ASP A 173 1.34 5.04 3.38
CA ASP A 173 2.46 4.19 3.76
C ASP A 173 2.28 3.77 5.23
N ALA A 174 1.65 2.63 5.41
CA ALA A 174 1.39 2.04 6.70
C ALA A 174 2.33 0.86 7.00
N ALA A 175 3.60 0.98 6.58
CA ALA A 175 4.61 -0.09 6.75
C ALA A 175 4.64 -0.66 8.17
N SER A 176 4.47 0.18 9.17
CA SER A 176 4.37 -0.20 10.59
C SER A 176 2.93 -0.18 11.08
N GLY A 177 2.22 0.94 10.86
CA GLY A 177 0.89 1.18 11.44
C GLY A 177 -0.22 0.27 10.92
N GLY A 178 -0.09 -0.27 9.70
CA GLY A 178 -1.12 -1.07 9.05
C GLY A 178 -1.51 -2.36 9.78
N PHE A 179 -0.57 -2.95 10.53
CA PHE A 179 -0.82 -4.13 11.37
C PHE A 179 -0.73 -3.83 12.88
N LEU A 180 -0.67 -2.54 13.25
CA LEU A 180 -0.69 -2.11 14.64
C LEU A 180 -2.01 -1.42 14.97
N ALA A 181 -2.35 -0.33 14.28
CA ALA A 181 -3.51 0.49 14.59
C ALA A 181 -4.85 -0.25 14.59
N PRO A 182 -5.15 -1.18 13.68
CA PRO A 182 -6.41 -1.91 13.70
C PRO A 182 -6.67 -2.71 14.97
N PHE A 183 -5.63 -3.00 15.76
CA PHE A 183 -5.70 -3.82 16.97
C PHE A 183 -5.59 -2.98 18.25
N VAL A 184 -4.82 -1.90 18.26
CA VAL A 184 -4.58 -1.09 19.47
C VAL A 184 -5.34 0.23 19.48
N ALA A 185 -5.79 0.70 18.32
CA ALA A 185 -6.48 1.97 18.16
C ALA A 185 -7.52 1.91 17.01
N PRO A 186 -8.50 0.97 17.06
CA PRO A 186 -9.43 0.70 15.96
C PRO A 186 -10.33 1.89 15.60
N ASP A 187 -10.53 2.82 16.52
CA ASP A 187 -11.38 4.00 16.32
C ASP A 187 -10.71 5.09 15.47
N ILE A 188 -9.37 5.03 15.28
CA ILE A 188 -8.66 6.00 14.45
C ILE A 188 -9.00 5.75 12.98
N VAL A 189 -9.50 6.80 12.31
CA VAL A 189 -9.79 6.76 10.88
C VAL A 189 -8.54 7.15 10.10
N TRP A 190 -7.93 6.16 9.43
CA TRP A 190 -6.67 6.34 8.69
C TRP A 190 -6.66 5.61 7.33
N ASP A 191 -7.60 4.72 7.10
CA ASP A 191 -7.64 3.71 6.05
C ASP A 191 -8.68 4.03 4.96
N PHE A 192 -9.19 3.00 4.28
CA PHE A 192 -10.17 3.16 3.21
C PHE A 192 -11.52 3.76 3.64
N ARG A 193 -11.75 4.02 4.92
CA ARG A 193 -12.88 4.86 5.35
C ARG A 193 -12.75 6.30 4.85
N LEU A 194 -11.55 6.73 4.46
CA LEU A 194 -11.30 8.02 3.80
C LEU A 194 -11.37 7.85 2.27
N PRO A 195 -12.30 8.50 1.55
CA PRO A 195 -12.52 8.29 0.11
C PRO A 195 -11.32 8.58 -0.79
N ARG A 196 -10.42 9.51 -0.40
CA ARG A 196 -9.19 9.82 -1.17
C ARG A 196 -8.11 8.77 -1.04
N VAL A 197 -8.19 7.90 -0.06
CA VAL A 197 -7.24 6.79 0.08
C VAL A 197 -7.52 5.78 -1.01
N LYS A 198 -6.64 5.71 -2.01
CA LYS A 198 -6.77 4.82 -3.17
C LYS A 198 -5.93 3.56 -3.03
N SER A 199 -4.89 3.61 -2.22
CA SER A 199 -4.07 2.44 -1.90
C SER A 199 -3.40 2.56 -0.54
N ILE A 200 -3.09 1.41 0.06
CA ILE A 200 -2.38 1.30 1.34
C ILE A 200 -1.31 0.24 1.19
N SER A 201 -0.11 0.51 1.70
CA SER A 201 0.99 -0.45 1.77
C SER A 201 1.38 -0.77 3.21
N ALA A 202 1.76 -2.02 3.49
CA ALA A 202 2.28 -2.40 4.81
C ALA A 202 3.35 -3.49 4.72
N SER A 203 4.18 -3.58 5.77
CA SER A 203 5.12 -4.68 5.97
C SER A 203 4.46 -5.78 6.80
N GLY A 204 4.16 -6.93 6.17
CA GLY A 204 3.71 -8.11 6.88
C GLY A 204 4.77 -8.65 7.86
N HIS A 205 6.04 -8.43 7.54
CA HIS A 205 7.19 -8.85 8.35
C HIS A 205 7.59 -7.89 9.49
N LYS A 206 6.79 -6.83 9.75
CA LYS A 206 6.91 -5.98 10.95
C LYS A 206 5.82 -6.39 11.95
N PHE A 207 4.84 -5.54 12.16
CA PHE A 207 3.73 -5.83 13.07
C PHE A 207 2.73 -6.88 12.55
N GLY A 208 2.84 -7.30 11.27
CA GLY A 208 2.14 -8.47 10.75
C GLY A 208 2.70 -9.81 11.22
N LEU A 209 3.88 -9.81 11.88
CA LEU A 209 4.55 -10.95 12.52
C LEU A 209 5.01 -12.06 11.57
N ALA A 210 4.96 -11.83 10.25
CA ALA A 210 5.50 -12.76 9.27
C ALA A 210 7.04 -12.71 9.23
N PRO A 211 7.72 -13.76 8.78
CA PRO A 211 9.14 -13.73 8.47
C PRO A 211 9.49 -12.66 7.43
N LEU A 212 10.72 -12.14 7.44
CA LEU A 212 11.21 -11.16 6.48
C LEU A 212 10.94 -11.59 5.04
N GLY A 213 10.59 -10.62 4.18
CA GLY A 213 10.24 -10.88 2.79
C GLY A 213 8.73 -10.94 2.55
N CYS A 214 7.93 -10.30 3.40
CA CYS A 214 6.48 -10.20 3.27
C CYS A 214 6.01 -8.75 3.40
N GLY A 215 5.27 -8.28 2.42
CA GLY A 215 4.57 -7.00 2.42
C GLY A 215 3.25 -7.11 1.66
N TRP A 216 2.44 -6.09 1.78
CA TRP A 216 1.10 -6.04 1.18
C TRP A 216 0.86 -4.67 0.58
N VAL A 217 0.20 -4.65 -0.59
CA VAL A 217 -0.45 -3.47 -1.13
C VAL A 217 -1.89 -3.82 -1.47
N ILE A 218 -2.80 -2.99 -1.00
CA ILE A 218 -4.23 -3.09 -1.29
C ILE A 218 -4.65 -1.80 -1.98
N TRP A 219 -5.43 -1.92 -3.05
CA TRP A 219 -6.12 -0.81 -3.70
C TRP A 219 -7.57 -0.77 -3.27
N ARG A 220 -8.13 0.42 -3.23
CA ARG A 220 -9.52 0.66 -2.83
C ARG A 220 -10.53 -0.20 -3.62
N ASP A 221 -10.32 -0.24 -4.92
CA ASP A 221 -11.17 -0.90 -5.90
C ASP A 221 -10.40 -1.13 -7.21
N GLU A 222 -11.06 -1.68 -8.21
CA GLU A 222 -10.49 -1.94 -9.54
C GLU A 222 -10.08 -0.65 -10.28
N GLU A 223 -10.77 0.47 -10.02
CA GLU A 223 -10.46 1.76 -10.65
C GLU A 223 -9.17 2.39 -10.08
N ALA A 224 -8.84 2.05 -8.84
CA ALA A 224 -7.62 2.51 -8.18
C ALA A 224 -6.35 1.84 -8.73
N LEU A 225 -6.46 0.69 -9.40
CA LEU A 225 -5.37 0.00 -10.09
C LEU A 225 -5.57 0.07 -11.60
N PRO A 226 -4.85 0.96 -12.33
CA PRO A 226 -4.94 1.04 -13.79
C PRO A 226 -4.61 -0.29 -14.46
N GLN A 227 -5.50 -0.73 -15.36
CA GLN A 227 -5.37 -2.03 -16.05
C GLN A 227 -4.13 -2.12 -16.94
N GLU A 228 -3.62 -0.99 -17.42
CA GLU A 228 -2.39 -0.89 -18.20
C GLU A 228 -1.14 -1.35 -17.42
N LEU A 229 -1.23 -1.40 -16.09
CA LEU A 229 -0.16 -1.87 -15.21
C LEU A 229 -0.27 -3.37 -14.90
N VAL A 230 -1.38 -4.02 -15.26
CA VAL A 230 -1.59 -5.45 -15.06
C VAL A 230 -1.12 -6.20 -16.30
N PHE A 231 -0.06 -6.97 -16.16
CA PHE A 231 0.50 -7.77 -17.24
C PHE A 231 -0.11 -9.18 -17.19
N ASN A 232 -0.71 -9.58 -18.29
CA ASN A 232 -1.15 -10.98 -18.47
C ASN A 232 0.01 -11.76 -19.08
N VAL A 233 0.44 -12.78 -18.38
CA VAL A 233 1.54 -13.65 -18.81
C VAL A 233 0.98 -15.03 -19.10
N ASP A 234 1.24 -15.52 -20.30
CA ASP A 234 1.00 -16.93 -20.65
C ASP A 234 2.15 -17.76 -20.06
N TYR A 235 1.87 -18.46 -18.98
CA TYR A 235 2.86 -19.27 -18.29
C TYR A 235 2.29 -20.66 -18.06
N LEU A 236 3.00 -21.69 -18.55
CA LEU A 236 2.64 -23.10 -18.44
C LEU A 236 1.19 -23.46 -18.88
N GLY A 237 0.61 -22.68 -19.80
CA GLY A 237 -0.71 -22.97 -20.39
C GLY A 237 -1.88 -22.16 -19.87
N GLY A 238 -1.67 -21.24 -18.91
CA GLY A 238 -2.68 -20.32 -18.38
C GLY A 238 -2.30 -18.85 -18.43
N GLN A 239 -3.30 -17.97 -18.46
CA GLN A 239 -3.07 -16.52 -18.34
C GLN A 239 -3.03 -16.10 -16.87
N ILE A 240 -1.91 -15.53 -16.45
CA ILE A 240 -1.71 -15.02 -15.08
C ILE A 240 -1.58 -13.51 -15.13
N GLY A 241 -2.55 -12.82 -14.54
CA GLY A 241 -2.43 -11.38 -14.29
C GLY A 241 -1.42 -11.13 -13.16
N THR A 242 -0.41 -10.30 -13.42
CA THR A 242 0.57 -9.86 -12.42
C THR A 242 0.80 -8.37 -12.49
N PHE A 243 0.97 -7.74 -11.34
CA PHE A 243 1.38 -6.34 -11.21
C PHE A 243 2.64 -6.19 -10.35
N ALA A 244 3.16 -7.28 -9.79
CA ALA A 244 4.39 -7.26 -8.99
C ALA A 244 5.60 -6.80 -9.83
N ILE A 245 6.55 -6.11 -9.18
CA ILE A 245 7.85 -5.77 -9.80
C ILE A 245 8.68 -7.04 -9.99
N ASN A 246 8.61 -7.95 -9.02
CA ASN A 246 9.28 -9.25 -9.10
C ASN A 246 8.41 -10.26 -9.84
N PHE A 247 9.04 -11.26 -10.43
CA PHE A 247 8.38 -12.40 -11.07
C PHE A 247 8.44 -13.62 -10.16
N SER A 248 9.47 -14.47 -10.30
CA SER A 248 9.68 -15.63 -9.43
C SER A 248 10.05 -15.17 -8.01
N ARG A 249 9.33 -15.68 -7.01
CA ARG A 249 9.56 -15.40 -5.61
C ARG A 249 8.98 -16.50 -4.71
N PRO A 250 9.49 -16.67 -3.48
CA PRO A 250 9.02 -17.73 -2.59
C PRO A 250 7.60 -17.43 -2.08
N ALA A 251 6.76 -18.46 -2.00
CA ALA A 251 5.43 -18.41 -1.41
C ALA A 251 5.44 -18.61 0.13
N GLY A 252 6.57 -19.05 0.69
CA GLY A 252 6.67 -19.41 2.11
C GLY A 252 6.28 -18.31 3.07
N GLN A 253 6.66 -17.07 2.78
CA GLN A 253 6.34 -15.90 3.60
C GLN A 253 4.83 -15.60 3.64
N VAL A 254 4.15 -15.77 2.51
CA VAL A 254 2.68 -15.59 2.42
C VAL A 254 1.97 -16.69 3.19
N ILE A 255 2.43 -17.93 3.07
CA ILE A 255 1.91 -19.08 3.83
C ILE A 255 2.10 -18.87 5.33
N ALA A 256 3.27 -18.35 5.75
CA ALA A 256 3.54 -18.01 7.13
C ALA A 256 2.62 -16.88 7.63
N GLN A 257 2.43 -15.83 6.84
CA GLN A 257 1.50 -14.74 7.19
C GLN A 257 0.06 -15.25 7.35
N TYR A 258 -0.41 -16.13 6.46
CA TYR A 258 -1.73 -16.75 6.56
C TYR A 258 -1.87 -17.58 7.84
N TYR A 259 -0.83 -18.35 8.18
CA TYR A 259 -0.81 -19.10 9.43
C TYR A 259 -0.95 -18.17 10.64
N GLU A 260 -0.21 -17.04 10.68
CA GLU A 260 -0.31 -16.07 11.77
C GLU A 260 -1.71 -15.46 11.86
N PHE A 261 -2.32 -15.10 10.73
CA PHE A 261 -3.69 -14.59 10.69
C PHE A 261 -4.68 -15.58 11.31
N LEU A 262 -4.60 -16.85 10.91
CA LEU A 262 -5.51 -17.90 11.43
C LEU A 262 -5.20 -18.28 12.88
N ARG A 263 -3.91 -18.32 13.25
CA ARG A 263 -3.47 -18.77 14.58
C ARG A 263 -3.77 -17.75 15.67
N LEU A 264 -3.55 -16.48 15.38
CA LEU A 264 -3.72 -15.40 16.32
C LEU A 264 -5.13 -14.81 16.27
N GLY A 265 -5.66 -14.60 15.07
CA GLY A 265 -6.91 -13.89 14.88
C GLY A 265 -6.86 -12.48 15.46
N ARG A 266 -7.98 -11.78 15.51
CA ARG A 266 -8.04 -10.42 16.06
C ARG A 266 -7.59 -10.37 17.53
N GLU A 267 -8.05 -11.31 18.34
CA GLU A 267 -7.72 -11.37 19.76
C GLU A 267 -6.22 -11.57 20.00
N GLY A 268 -5.58 -12.50 19.30
CA GLY A 268 -4.15 -12.78 19.44
C GLY A 268 -3.29 -11.60 18.99
N TYR A 269 -3.62 -10.99 17.84
CA TYR A 269 -2.92 -9.77 17.39
C TYR A 269 -3.10 -8.64 18.42
N THR A 270 -4.31 -8.40 18.93
CA THR A 270 -4.55 -7.37 19.95
C THR A 270 -3.68 -7.60 21.19
N LYS A 271 -3.57 -8.84 21.68
CA LYS A 271 -2.71 -9.17 22.83
C LYS A 271 -1.23 -8.89 22.54
N VAL A 272 -0.73 -9.32 21.38
CA VAL A 272 0.67 -9.13 21.00
C VAL A 272 0.97 -7.65 20.84
N GLN A 273 0.15 -6.92 20.08
CA GLN A 273 0.40 -5.50 19.79
C GLN A 273 0.30 -4.60 21.03
N ASN A 274 -0.58 -4.93 21.98
CA ASN A 274 -0.63 -4.20 23.27
C ASN A 274 0.55 -4.52 24.19
N ALA A 275 1.29 -5.59 23.95
CA ALA A 275 2.50 -5.94 24.70
C ALA A 275 3.79 -5.42 24.07
N SER A 276 3.71 -4.86 22.85
CA SER A 276 4.87 -4.33 22.11
C SER A 276 5.07 -2.84 22.40
#